data_c943ab44310273967e07d5c235b88a98
#
_entry.id   c943ab44310273967e07d5c235b88a98
#
_cell.length_a   1.000
_cell.length_b   1.000
_cell.length_c   1.000
_cell.angle_alpha   90.00
_cell.angle_beta   90.00
_cell.angle_gamma   90.00
#
_symmetry.space_group_name_H-M   'P 1'
#
loop_
_entity.id
_entity.type
_entity.pdbx_description
1 polymer ?
#
loop_
_entity_poly.entity_id
_entity_poly.type
_entity_poly.pdbx_seq_one_letter_code
_entity_poly.pdbx_strand_id
1 'polypeptide(L)'
;VIIHWALVSYKIIMKQIIEKINKSWHSNPPCDQQIMLSVGKLFPLPDDYKVFMLWSNGGEGNIGSQYLSLWKIEDLMQLNKEYQIQKYLSNKSLVIGTDGGDNCIGFYFGEPTFIFLQPLGDLDLSENRFLSQSFTDMFINWLRIR
;
A
#
# COMPACT_ATOMS: atom_id res chain seq x y z
N VAL A 1 17.77 15.63 11.08
CA VAL A 1 18.18 16.14 9.76
C VAL A 1 18.21 15.03 8.72
N ILE A 2 18.88 13.93 9.00
CA ILE A 2 18.94 12.76 8.08
C ILE A 2 17.55 12.19 7.83
N ILE A 3 16.73 12.06 8.89
CA ILE A 3 15.36 11.55 8.80
C ILE A 3 14.51 12.47 7.93
N HIS A 4 14.64 13.79 8.10
CA HIS A 4 13.90 14.77 7.32
C HIS A 4 14.23 14.65 5.82
N TRP A 5 15.51 14.53 5.48
CA TRP A 5 15.93 14.34 4.08
C TRP A 5 15.38 13.07 3.47
N ALA A 6 15.39 11.96 4.21
CA ALA A 6 14.85 10.69 3.73
C ALA A 6 13.35 10.81 3.43
N LEU A 7 12.57 11.44 4.32
CA LEU A 7 11.12 11.64 4.13
C LEU A 7 10.83 12.53 2.91
N VAL A 8 11.57 13.62 2.74
CA VAL A 8 11.44 14.51 1.59
C VAL A 8 11.75 13.76 0.29
N SER A 9 12.82 12.95 0.29
CA SER A 9 13.22 12.15 -0.87
C SER A 9 12.12 11.16 -1.27
N TYR A 10 11.50 10.45 -0.32
CA TYR A 10 10.41 9.52 -0.61
C TYR A 10 9.19 10.21 -1.19
N LYS A 11 8.84 11.39 -0.70
CA LYS A 11 7.73 12.18 -1.25
C LYS A 11 8.01 12.61 -2.70
N ILE A 12 9.22 13.08 -2.98
CA ILE A 12 9.64 13.48 -4.34
C ILE A 12 9.61 12.28 -5.28
N ILE A 13 10.16 11.15 -4.87
CA ILE A 13 10.21 9.93 -5.66
C ILE A 13 8.80 9.44 -5.94
N MET A 14 7.90 9.46 -4.95
CA MET A 14 6.52 9.05 -5.14
C MET A 14 5.80 9.93 -6.17
N LYS A 15 6.04 11.23 -6.17
CA LYS A 15 5.48 12.14 -7.19
C LYS A 15 5.99 11.78 -8.58
N GLN A 16 7.26 11.44 -8.72
CA GLN A 16 7.84 11.00 -10.00
C GLN A 16 7.23 9.67 -10.46
N ILE A 17 6.99 8.76 -9.54
CA ILE A 17 6.32 7.48 -9.82
C ILE A 17 4.91 7.74 -10.33
N ILE A 18 4.16 8.60 -9.66
CA ILE A 18 2.79 8.99 -10.05
C ILE A 18 2.77 9.50 -11.50
N GLU A 19 3.73 10.35 -11.87
CA GLU A 19 3.84 10.84 -13.23
C GLU A 19 4.05 9.70 -14.24
N LYS A 20 4.85 8.70 -13.87
CA LYS A 20 5.13 7.55 -14.74
C LYS A 20 3.91 6.64 -14.93
N ILE A 21 3.11 6.44 -13.90
CA ILE A 21 1.99 5.49 -13.94
C ILE A 21 0.67 6.16 -14.32
N ASN A 22 0.61 7.47 -14.40
CA ASN A 22 -0.62 8.24 -14.55
C ASN A 22 -1.48 7.74 -15.72
N LYS A 23 -0.89 7.36 -16.84
CA LYS A 23 -1.62 6.90 -18.02
C LYS A 23 -2.18 5.48 -17.89
N SER A 24 -1.54 4.64 -17.10
CA SER A 24 -1.92 3.23 -16.91
C SER A 24 -2.74 3.01 -15.65
N TRP A 25 -2.93 4.04 -14.84
CA TRP A 25 -3.64 3.96 -13.57
C TRP A 25 -5.06 4.51 -13.68
N HIS A 26 -6.05 3.70 -13.34
CA HIS A 26 -7.43 4.14 -13.22
C HIS A 26 -7.60 4.81 -11.86
N SER A 27 -7.36 6.12 -11.82
CA SER A 27 -7.36 6.90 -10.60
C SER A 27 -8.79 7.21 -10.13
N ASN A 28 -8.93 7.32 -8.81
CA ASN A 28 -10.11 7.87 -8.16
C ASN A 28 -9.81 9.31 -7.71
N PRO A 29 -10.81 10.09 -7.34
CA PRO A 29 -10.58 11.39 -6.69
C PRO A 29 -9.70 11.23 -5.44
N PRO A 30 -9.03 12.30 -4.99
CA PRO A 30 -8.23 12.26 -3.75
C PRO A 30 -9.05 11.77 -2.56
N CYS A 31 -8.41 11.08 -1.63
CA CYS A 31 -9.09 10.61 -0.43
C CYS A 31 -9.48 11.78 0.48
N ASP A 32 -10.50 11.54 1.32
CA ASP A 32 -10.89 12.45 2.38
C ASP A 32 -9.81 12.45 3.47
N GLN A 33 -9.25 13.63 3.77
CA GLN A 33 -8.18 13.76 4.75
C GLN A 33 -8.63 13.39 6.17
N GLN A 34 -9.90 13.63 6.51
CA GLN A 34 -10.42 13.26 7.83
C GLN A 34 -10.48 11.76 8.00
N ILE A 35 -10.87 11.02 6.95
CA ILE A 35 -10.88 9.57 6.97
C ILE A 35 -9.46 9.04 7.06
N MET A 36 -8.52 9.62 6.31
CA MET A 36 -7.11 9.25 6.39
C MET A 36 -6.55 9.45 7.81
N LEU A 37 -6.89 10.56 8.46
CA LEU A 37 -6.49 10.81 9.85
C LEU A 37 -7.06 9.77 10.80
N SER A 38 -8.31 9.37 10.59
CA SER A 38 -8.98 8.36 11.43
C SER A 38 -8.26 7.01 11.32
N VAL A 39 -7.92 6.58 10.11
CA VAL A 39 -7.16 5.34 9.88
C VAL A 39 -5.75 5.48 10.47
N GLY A 40 -5.14 6.64 10.32
CA GLY A 40 -3.80 6.94 10.85
C GLY A 40 -3.70 6.88 12.37
N LYS A 41 -4.81 7.03 13.09
CA LYS A 41 -4.84 6.84 14.55
C LYS A 41 -4.73 5.36 14.94
N LEU A 42 -5.13 4.46 14.05
CA LEU A 42 -5.10 3.02 14.30
C LEU A 42 -3.85 2.35 13.75
N PHE A 43 -3.32 2.87 12.66
CA PHE A 43 -2.13 2.33 11.98
C PHE A 43 -1.24 3.48 11.54
N PRO A 44 0.10 3.37 11.73
CA PRO A 44 1.04 4.45 11.39
C PRO A 44 1.29 4.49 9.88
N LEU A 45 0.33 5.02 9.11
CA LEU A 45 0.40 5.06 7.65
C LEU A 45 1.66 5.79 7.17
N PRO A 46 2.47 5.19 6.29
CA PRO A 46 3.67 5.83 5.76
C PRO A 46 3.35 7.07 4.92
N ASP A 47 4.27 8.03 4.91
CA ASP A 47 4.10 9.29 4.19
C ASP A 47 3.94 9.09 2.69
N ASP A 48 4.71 8.17 2.09
CA ASP A 48 4.62 7.87 0.66
C ASP A 48 3.24 7.32 0.27
N TYR A 49 2.68 6.46 1.10
CA TYR A 49 1.33 5.96 0.90
C TYR A 49 0.29 7.07 1.00
N LYS A 50 0.45 7.98 1.97
CA LYS A 50 -0.45 9.14 2.11
C LYS A 50 -0.38 10.05 0.89
N VAL A 51 0.81 10.31 0.36
CA VAL A 51 1.00 11.12 -0.86
C VAL A 51 0.24 10.48 -2.02
N PHE A 52 0.35 9.17 -2.18
CA PHE A 52 -0.36 8.44 -3.23
C PHE A 52 -1.88 8.58 -3.09
N MET A 53 -2.41 8.34 -1.89
CA MET A 53 -3.86 8.37 -1.63
C MET A 53 -4.44 9.78 -1.77
N LEU A 54 -3.65 10.81 -1.54
CA LEU A 54 -4.07 12.20 -1.78
C LEU A 54 -4.11 12.55 -3.27
N TRP A 55 -3.40 11.80 -4.10
CA TRP A 55 -3.50 11.90 -5.56
C TRP A 55 -4.66 11.06 -6.08
N SER A 56 -4.74 9.81 -5.63
CA SER A 56 -5.77 8.86 -6.05
C SER A 56 -6.16 7.99 -4.85
N ASN A 57 -7.41 8.07 -4.45
CA ASN A 57 -7.94 7.27 -3.34
C ASN A 57 -8.11 5.82 -3.79
N GLY A 58 -7.05 5.03 -3.66
CA GLY A 58 -6.98 3.70 -4.25
C GLY A 58 -6.89 3.77 -5.77
N GLY A 59 -7.56 2.85 -6.43
CA GLY A 59 -7.52 2.73 -7.89
C GLY A 59 -6.85 1.45 -8.32
N GLU A 60 -6.66 1.26 -9.63
CA GLU A 60 -6.06 0.03 -10.16
C GLU A 60 -5.39 0.25 -11.50
N GLY A 61 -4.46 -0.61 -11.84
CA GLY A 61 -3.78 -0.57 -13.11
C GLY A 61 -2.49 -1.38 -13.11
N ASN A 62 -1.81 -1.37 -14.24
CA ASN A 62 -0.53 -2.03 -14.39
C ASN A 62 0.62 -1.12 -13.96
N ILE A 63 1.49 -1.66 -13.12
CA ILE A 63 2.72 -1.02 -12.71
C ILE A 63 3.86 -1.86 -13.31
N GLY A 64 4.36 -1.44 -14.46
CA GLY A 64 5.20 -2.32 -15.26
C GLY A 64 4.39 -3.54 -15.73
N SER A 65 4.90 -4.73 -15.45
CA SER A 65 4.21 -5.98 -15.77
C SER A 65 3.30 -6.50 -14.65
N GLN A 66 3.23 -5.76 -13.53
CA GLN A 66 2.49 -6.21 -12.35
C GLN A 66 1.18 -5.41 -12.22
N TYR A 67 0.06 -6.11 -12.04
CA TYR A 67 -1.21 -5.46 -11.75
C TYR A 67 -1.31 -5.13 -10.26
N LEU A 68 -1.91 -3.98 -9.95
CA LEU A 68 -2.15 -3.53 -8.58
C LEU A 68 -3.56 -2.97 -8.49
N SER A 69 -4.30 -3.41 -7.48
CA SER A 69 -5.60 -2.87 -7.14
C SER A 69 -5.55 -2.39 -5.68
N LEU A 70 -5.56 -1.07 -5.48
CA LEU A 70 -5.55 -0.47 -4.15
C LEU A 70 -6.95 -0.13 -3.71
N TRP A 71 -7.29 -0.46 -2.47
CA TRP A 71 -8.58 -0.16 -1.89
C TRP A 71 -8.68 1.31 -1.49
N LYS A 72 -9.89 1.86 -1.55
CA LYS A 72 -10.15 3.20 -1.04
C LYS A 72 -9.94 3.26 0.46
N ILE A 73 -9.47 4.40 0.95
CA ILE A 73 -9.16 4.57 2.37
C ILE A 73 -10.39 4.30 3.27
N GLU A 74 -11.57 4.70 2.82
CA GLU A 74 -12.81 4.50 3.56
C GLU A 74 -13.22 3.03 3.66
N ASP A 75 -12.72 2.18 2.77
CA ASP A 75 -13.05 0.75 2.76
C ASP A 75 -12.06 -0.10 3.54
N LEU A 76 -10.90 0.44 3.93
CA LEU A 76 -9.83 -0.35 4.53
C LEU A 76 -10.26 -1.07 5.80
N MET A 77 -10.86 -0.35 6.73
CA MET A 77 -11.20 -0.97 8.03
C MET A 77 -12.26 -2.03 7.88
N GLN A 78 -13.27 -1.79 7.05
CA GLN A 78 -14.33 -2.76 6.81
C GLN A 78 -13.81 -4.02 6.12
N LEU A 79 -12.98 -3.87 5.07
CA LEU A 79 -12.43 -5.01 4.34
C LEU A 79 -11.46 -5.82 5.20
N ASN A 80 -10.59 -5.15 5.98
CA ASN A 80 -9.71 -5.85 6.90
C ASN A 80 -10.48 -6.64 7.94
N LYS A 81 -11.59 -6.11 8.41
CA LYS A 81 -12.47 -6.81 9.37
C LYS A 81 -13.17 -8.01 8.70
N GLU A 82 -13.69 -7.84 7.50
CA GLU A 82 -14.37 -8.92 6.77
C GLU A 82 -13.45 -10.10 6.51
N TYR A 83 -12.20 -9.84 6.11
CA TYR A 83 -11.20 -10.88 5.89
C TYR A 83 -10.53 -11.34 7.18
N GLN A 84 -10.81 -10.71 8.31
CA GLN A 84 -10.24 -11.04 9.62
C GLN A 84 -8.70 -10.99 9.60
N ILE A 85 -8.15 -9.97 8.96
CA ILE A 85 -6.70 -9.85 8.75
C ILE A 85 -5.95 -9.83 10.08
N GLN A 86 -6.38 -9.02 11.04
CA GLN A 86 -5.68 -8.89 12.32
C GLN A 86 -5.73 -10.18 13.14
N LYS A 87 -6.81 -10.96 12.98
CA LYS A 87 -6.94 -12.23 13.68
C LYS A 87 -5.98 -13.28 13.14
N TYR A 88 -5.89 -13.42 11.80
CA TYR A 88 -5.12 -14.50 11.19
C TYR A 88 -3.67 -14.13 10.91
N LEU A 89 -3.36 -12.87 10.68
CA LEU A 89 -1.99 -12.43 10.42
C LEU A 89 -1.38 -11.77 11.66
N SER A 90 -1.82 -10.56 12.00
CA SER A 90 -1.28 -9.83 13.14
C SER A 90 -2.07 -8.54 13.37
N ASN A 91 -2.11 -8.06 14.62
CA ASN A 91 -2.65 -6.73 14.95
C ASN A 91 -1.87 -5.60 14.27
N LYS A 92 -0.65 -5.87 13.82
CA LYS A 92 0.22 -4.90 13.15
C LYS A 92 0.08 -4.97 11.63
N SER A 93 -0.77 -5.84 11.11
CA SER A 93 -0.97 -6.02 9.67
C SER A 93 -2.18 -5.22 9.21
N LEU A 94 -2.02 -4.52 8.08
CA LEU A 94 -3.10 -3.78 7.42
C LEU A 94 -3.04 -4.07 5.93
N VAL A 95 -4.03 -4.78 5.41
CA VAL A 95 -4.12 -5.03 3.97
C VAL A 95 -4.67 -3.78 3.30
N ILE A 96 -4.05 -3.38 2.20
CA ILE A 96 -4.40 -2.15 1.46
C ILE A 96 -4.89 -2.42 0.04
N GLY A 97 -4.81 -3.65 -0.42
CA GLY A 97 -5.24 -3.99 -1.78
C GLY A 97 -4.86 -5.40 -2.17
N THR A 98 -4.88 -5.66 -3.47
CA THR A 98 -4.58 -6.95 -4.06
C THR A 98 -3.70 -6.81 -5.30
N ASP A 99 -3.18 -7.95 -5.79
CA ASP A 99 -2.46 -7.98 -7.06
C ASP A 99 -3.40 -8.19 -8.27
N GLY A 100 -4.69 -8.00 -8.07
CA GLY A 100 -5.71 -8.25 -9.08
C GLY A 100 -6.13 -9.70 -9.17
N GLY A 101 -5.44 -10.60 -8.46
CA GLY A 101 -5.72 -12.02 -8.38
C GLY A 101 -5.98 -12.46 -6.94
N ASP A 102 -5.36 -13.58 -6.57
CA ASP A 102 -5.65 -14.26 -5.29
C ASP A 102 -4.84 -13.72 -4.11
N ASN A 103 -3.90 -12.82 -4.33
CA ASN A 103 -3.01 -12.32 -3.29
C ASN A 103 -3.41 -10.93 -2.84
N CYS A 104 -3.38 -10.72 -1.52
CA CYS A 104 -3.50 -9.38 -0.96
C CYS A 104 -2.12 -8.79 -0.67
N ILE A 105 -2.09 -7.47 -0.62
CA ILE A 105 -0.89 -6.68 -0.36
C ILE A 105 -1.18 -5.83 0.88
N GLY A 106 -0.25 -5.79 1.81
CA GLY A 106 -0.45 -5.04 3.04
C GLY A 106 0.83 -4.58 3.69
N PHE A 107 0.67 -3.71 4.67
CA PHE A 107 1.75 -3.27 5.55
C PHE A 107 1.82 -4.17 6.77
N TYR A 108 3.03 -4.50 7.18
CA TYR A 108 3.31 -4.99 8.52
C TYR A 108 4.06 -3.87 9.27
N PHE A 109 3.44 -3.34 10.32
CA PHE A 109 3.98 -2.21 11.09
C PHE A 109 4.79 -2.70 12.29
N GLY A 110 5.89 -3.41 12.02
CA GLY A 110 6.81 -3.88 13.04
C GLY A 110 8.16 -3.18 12.94
N GLU A 111 9.17 -3.83 13.47
CA GLU A 111 10.55 -3.38 13.44
C GLU A 111 11.39 -4.39 12.65
N PRO A 112 11.64 -4.17 11.35
CA PRO A 112 11.20 -3.03 10.55
C PRO A 112 9.77 -3.16 10.00
N THR A 113 9.20 -2.03 9.55
CA THR A 113 7.97 -2.02 8.75
C THR A 113 8.30 -2.49 7.34
N PHE A 114 7.42 -3.29 6.75
CA PHE A 114 7.58 -3.75 5.37
C PHE A 114 6.22 -4.02 4.72
N ILE A 115 6.25 -4.25 3.41
CA ILE A 115 5.07 -4.64 2.64
C ILE A 115 5.13 -6.15 2.36
N PHE A 116 4.00 -6.81 2.55
CA PHE A 116 3.89 -8.25 2.35
C PHE A 116 2.89 -8.60 1.24
N LEU A 117 3.04 -9.79 0.71
CA LEU A 117 2.09 -10.47 -0.18
C LEU A 117 1.58 -11.71 0.52
N GLN A 118 0.27 -11.93 0.48
CA GLN A 118 -0.36 -13.05 1.20
C GLN A 118 -1.52 -13.60 0.38
N PRO A 119 -1.61 -14.94 0.17
CA PRO A 119 -2.82 -15.53 -0.41
C PRO A 119 -4.04 -15.17 0.41
N LEU A 120 -5.05 -14.58 -0.22
CA LEU A 120 -6.23 -14.06 0.48
C LEU A 120 -7.21 -15.18 0.83
N GLY A 121 -7.26 -16.24 0.03
CA GLY A 121 -8.13 -17.39 0.28
C GLY A 121 -7.62 -18.32 1.38
N ASP A 122 -6.36 -18.18 1.78
CA ASP A 122 -5.74 -18.95 2.85
C ASP A 122 -4.83 -18.03 3.65
N LEU A 123 -5.35 -17.49 4.75
CA LEU A 123 -4.60 -16.57 5.61
C LEU A 123 -3.70 -17.33 6.59
N ASP A 124 -2.93 -18.26 6.06
CA ASP A 124 -1.88 -18.98 6.80
C ASP A 124 -0.63 -18.10 6.82
N LEU A 125 -0.17 -17.74 8.01
CA LEU A 125 1.00 -16.88 8.17
C LEU A 125 2.26 -17.47 7.54
N SER A 126 2.34 -18.81 7.40
CA SER A 126 3.47 -19.46 6.73
C SER A 126 3.57 -19.10 5.24
N GLU A 127 2.49 -18.65 4.63
CA GLU A 127 2.44 -18.23 3.23
C GLU A 127 2.67 -16.72 3.06
N ASN A 128 2.93 -16.00 4.14
CA ASN A 128 3.23 -14.57 4.09
C ASN A 128 4.60 -14.36 3.49
N ARG A 129 4.69 -13.46 2.49
CA ARG A 129 5.95 -13.19 1.78
C ARG A 129 6.30 -11.71 1.87
N PHE A 130 7.57 -11.44 2.12
CA PHE A 130 8.13 -10.10 2.02
C PHE A 130 8.05 -9.64 0.56
N LEU A 131 7.47 -8.47 0.32
CA LEU A 131 7.36 -7.89 -1.01
C LEU A 131 8.36 -6.76 -1.21
N SER A 132 8.41 -5.80 -0.28
CA SER A 132 9.33 -4.67 -0.34
C SER A 132 9.47 -4.00 1.02
N GLN A 133 10.52 -3.18 1.17
CA GLN A 133 10.75 -2.42 2.40
C GLN A 133 9.77 -1.28 2.60
N SER A 134 9.29 -0.69 1.50
CA SER A 134 8.38 0.46 1.55
C SER A 134 7.41 0.44 0.38
N PHE A 135 6.39 1.26 0.48
CA PHE A 135 5.41 1.46 -0.58
C PHE A 135 6.09 1.98 -1.87
N THR A 136 6.99 2.96 -1.71
CA THR A 136 7.79 3.49 -2.82
C THR A 136 8.63 2.41 -3.49
N ASP A 137 9.34 1.60 -2.71
CA ASP A 137 10.21 0.55 -3.24
C ASP A 137 9.44 -0.52 -4.02
N MET A 138 8.21 -0.80 -3.61
CA MET A 138 7.33 -1.71 -4.35
C MET A 138 7.15 -1.23 -5.80
N PHE A 139 6.83 0.05 -5.99
CA PHE A 139 6.68 0.64 -7.32
C PHE A 139 8.00 0.64 -8.09
N ILE A 140 9.10 1.02 -7.45
CA ILE A 140 10.41 1.04 -8.09
C ILE A 140 10.78 -0.35 -8.62
N ASN A 141 10.56 -1.38 -7.80
CA ASN A 141 10.87 -2.76 -8.18
C ASN A 141 10.03 -3.22 -9.38
N TRP A 142 8.75 -2.87 -9.38
CA TRP A 142 7.85 -3.27 -10.46
C TRP A 142 8.07 -2.49 -11.75
N LEU A 143 8.52 -1.24 -11.66
CA LEU A 143 8.77 -0.38 -12.82
C LEU A 143 10.11 -0.63 -13.47
N ARG A 144 11.00 -1.42 -12.88
CA ARG A 144 12.31 -1.73 -13.46
C ARG A 144 12.15 -2.49 -14.77
N ILE A 145 12.76 -1.96 -15.82
CA ILE A 145 12.83 -2.62 -17.12
C ILE A 145 14.01 -3.58 -17.11
N ARG A 146 13.79 -4.78 -17.55
CA ARG A 146 14.84 -5.81 -17.65
C ARG A 146 15.24 -6.02 -19.09
#